data_43ee06f6438ddefc2cc08e9f248427b1
#
_entry.id   43ee06f6438ddefc2cc08e9f248427b1
#
_cell.length_a   1.000
_cell.length_b   1.000
_cell.length_c   1.000
_cell.angle_alpha   90.00
_cell.angle_beta   90.00
_cell.angle_gamma   90.00
#
_symmetry.space_group_name_H-M   'P 1'
#
loop_
_entity.id
_entity.type
_entity.pdbx_description
1 polymer ?
#
loop_
_entity_poly.entity_id
_entity_poly.type
_entity_poly.pdbx_seq_one_letter_code
_entity_poly.pdbx_strand_id
1 'polypeptide(L)'
;MDRSKHTGRTCPLLTRSGLVAAFLTAGVVGVEQSAHADGLVRCWGLNGNGQCDTPADLGPCSRVEGGNGTHTVALRSDGGVRCWGYNGQGQCNTPADLGPCSSIAAGAYHTIALRSDGGVRCWGYNNYGQCDTPSNLGPCSSVAAGSSHTIALRIDGSVRCWGSNNYGQCYTPADLGPCSSIVGGAGHTIALRSDGSVRCWGWNIRGQCDTPADLGPCSRVAGGLTHTIVLRTNGTVRCWGDNDDGKCNTPADLGPCLSVAGGRAHTIALRSDGSVRCWGSNIQGQCNPPADLGPCSSIASGYSHNIVIVEPLPLDTDGDGRPDSTDNCPTIANPTQADCNSNGVGDVCEIAAGAPDFNRDTIPDTCQCLADLFVDHQVNGADLGIVLSQWGPANANTVSDMNRDGQVNGADLGHLLGAWGPCTN
;
A
#
# COMPACT_ATOMS: atom_id res chain seq x y z
N MET A 1 8.39 3.80 76.75
CA MET A 1 6.98 3.71 77.11
C MET A 1 6.20 3.87 75.79
N ASP A 2 5.47 3.04 75.25
CA ASP A 2 4.89 1.75 75.52
C ASP A 2 4.17 1.37 74.18
N ARG A 3 4.46 0.19 73.67
CA ARG A 3 3.56 -0.85 73.15
C ARG A 3 2.32 -0.38 72.39
N SER A 4 1.96 -0.88 71.27
CA SER A 4 1.81 -2.21 70.65
C SER A 4 0.45 -2.20 69.93
N LYS A 5 0.16 -2.78 68.86
CA LYS A 5 -0.06 -4.13 68.40
C LYS A 5 -0.64 -4.15 66.98
N HIS A 6 -0.13 -5.04 66.22
CA HIS A 6 -0.73 -5.90 65.20
C HIS A 6 -2.25 -5.85 64.95
N THR A 7 -2.63 -5.84 63.68
CA THR A 7 -3.25 -7.00 63.01
C THR A 7 -3.31 -6.79 61.50
N GLY A 8 -2.89 -7.80 60.76
CA GLY A 8 -2.95 -7.84 59.31
C GLY A 8 -4.34 -8.22 58.78
N ARG A 9 -4.54 -7.89 57.52
CA ARG A 9 -5.45 -8.65 56.61
C ARG A 9 -5.13 -8.33 55.16
N THR A 10 -4.72 -9.34 54.47
CA THR A 10 -5.01 -9.78 53.07
C THR A 10 -5.40 -8.73 52.01
N CYS A 11 -4.58 -8.77 50.96
CA CYS A 11 -4.80 -8.23 49.61
C CYS A 11 -6.12 -8.68 48.96
N PRO A 12 -6.75 -7.84 48.13
CA PRO A 12 -7.05 -8.35 46.79
C PRO A 12 -6.52 -7.46 45.68
N LEU A 13 -6.12 -8.13 44.61
CA LEU A 13 -5.77 -7.57 43.32
C LEU A 13 -6.84 -6.58 42.83
N LEU A 14 -6.41 -5.38 42.46
CA LEU A 14 -7.18 -4.47 41.61
C LEU A 14 -6.38 -4.13 40.37
N THR A 15 -6.97 -4.52 39.28
CA THR A 15 -6.67 -4.22 37.90
C THR A 15 -6.39 -2.74 37.69
N ARG A 16 -5.20 -2.41 37.13
CA ARG A 16 -4.88 -1.07 36.66
C ARG A 16 -5.57 -0.81 35.33
N SER A 17 -6.69 -0.09 35.37
CA SER A 17 -7.16 0.67 34.20
C SER A 17 -6.38 1.96 34.16
N GLY A 18 -5.42 2.04 33.22
CA GLY A 18 -4.68 3.26 32.95
C GLY A 18 -5.55 4.24 32.17
N LEU A 19 -5.97 5.32 32.82
CA LEU A 19 -6.46 6.52 32.15
C LEU A 19 -5.27 7.16 31.42
N VAL A 20 -5.26 7.07 30.08
CA VAL A 20 -4.39 7.90 29.26
C VAL A 20 -5.06 9.26 29.13
N ALA A 21 -4.48 10.25 29.80
CA ALA A 21 -4.86 11.64 29.62
C ALA A 21 -4.49 12.06 28.20
N ALA A 22 -5.48 12.34 27.37
CA ALA A 22 -5.30 12.94 26.06
C ALA A 22 -4.87 14.39 26.23
N PHE A 23 -3.59 14.66 26.01
CA PHE A 23 -3.12 16.02 25.72
C PHE A 23 -3.51 16.35 24.28
N LEU A 24 -4.54 17.17 24.11
CA LEU A 24 -4.80 17.87 22.85
C LEU A 24 -3.69 18.89 22.63
N THR A 25 -2.64 18.52 21.90
CA THR A 25 -1.73 19.45 21.24
C THR A 25 -2.31 19.76 19.88
N ALA A 26 -2.50 21.05 19.61
CA ALA A 26 -2.99 21.58 18.35
C ALA A 26 -2.16 21.07 17.17
N GLY A 27 -2.88 20.59 16.14
CA GLY A 27 -2.40 19.83 15.01
C GLY A 27 -1.22 20.43 14.26
N VAL A 28 -0.15 19.70 14.28
CA VAL A 28 0.68 19.51 13.09
C VAL A 28 -0.08 18.47 12.26
N VAL A 29 -0.72 18.91 11.18
CA VAL A 29 -1.14 18.00 10.12
C VAL A 29 0.15 17.53 9.46
N GLY A 30 0.82 16.59 10.11
CA GLY A 30 1.75 15.71 9.44
C GLY A 30 0.89 14.98 8.39
N VAL A 31 1.27 15.11 7.12
CA VAL A 31 0.78 14.20 6.09
C VAL A 31 1.06 12.82 6.64
N GLU A 32 0.03 12.15 7.17
CA GLU A 32 0.11 10.73 7.46
C GLU A 32 0.57 10.10 6.15
N GLN A 33 1.82 9.68 6.11
CA GLN A 33 2.29 8.72 5.15
C GLN A 33 1.43 7.49 5.48
N SER A 34 0.35 7.30 4.71
CA SER A 34 -0.44 6.07 4.78
C SER A 34 0.57 4.93 4.86
N ALA A 35 0.44 4.07 5.87
CA ALA A 35 1.27 2.89 5.99
C ALA A 35 1.14 2.15 4.65
N HIS A 36 2.14 2.31 3.78
CA HIS A 36 2.17 1.59 2.52
C HIS A 36 2.41 0.13 2.88
N ALA A 37 1.57 -0.74 2.37
CA ALA A 37 1.81 -2.17 2.45
C ALA A 37 3.20 -2.44 1.85
N ASP A 38 4.05 -3.12 2.61
CA ASP A 38 5.40 -3.48 2.17
C ASP A 38 5.31 -4.45 0.99
N GLY A 39 5.64 -3.97 -0.21
CA GLY A 39 5.39 -4.69 -1.45
C GLY A 39 6.65 -4.99 -2.26
N LEU A 40 6.44 -5.68 -3.37
CA LEU A 40 7.48 -6.02 -4.33
C LEU A 40 7.77 -4.85 -5.27
N VAL A 41 9.04 -4.63 -5.58
CA VAL A 41 9.45 -3.60 -6.52
C VAL A 41 9.39 -4.13 -7.96
N ARG A 42 8.71 -3.38 -8.85
CA ARG A 42 8.71 -3.60 -10.30
C ARG A 42 9.23 -2.35 -11.00
N CYS A 43 9.97 -2.55 -12.07
CA CYS A 43 10.57 -1.47 -12.87
C CYS A 43 10.44 -1.77 -14.36
N TRP A 44 10.27 -0.72 -15.18
CA TRP A 44 10.23 -0.84 -16.65
C TRP A 44 10.69 0.45 -17.31
N GLY A 45 10.96 0.38 -18.62
CA GLY A 45 11.50 1.45 -19.43
C GLY A 45 12.97 1.21 -19.75
N LEU A 46 13.78 2.29 -19.79
CA LEU A 46 15.22 2.21 -20.05
C LEU A 46 15.91 1.30 -19.02
N ASN A 47 16.69 0.31 -19.52
CA ASN A 47 17.44 -0.61 -18.66
C ASN A 47 18.90 -0.84 -19.10
N GLY A 48 19.46 0.07 -19.88
CA GLY A 48 20.83 -0.07 -20.43
C GLY A 48 21.96 -0.13 -19.38
N ASN A 49 21.69 0.24 -18.13
CA ASN A 49 22.63 0.17 -17.02
C ASN A 49 22.17 -0.80 -15.92
N GLY A 50 21.15 -1.63 -16.16
CA GLY A 50 20.60 -2.53 -15.16
C GLY A 50 19.74 -1.83 -14.09
N GLN A 51 19.25 -0.61 -14.34
CA GLN A 51 18.43 0.14 -13.38
C GLN A 51 17.04 -0.47 -13.12
N CYS A 52 16.59 -1.34 -14.01
CA CYS A 52 15.37 -2.14 -13.82
C CYS A 52 15.65 -3.60 -13.45
N ASP A 53 16.90 -3.98 -13.23
CA ASP A 53 17.25 -5.33 -12.79
C ASP A 53 17.11 -5.41 -11.25
N THR A 54 15.87 -5.49 -10.79
CA THR A 54 15.55 -5.54 -9.35
C THR A 54 16.27 -6.73 -8.70
N PRO A 55 17.08 -6.50 -7.64
CA PRO A 55 17.78 -7.59 -6.96
C PRO A 55 16.82 -8.64 -6.41
N ALA A 56 17.11 -9.93 -6.65
CA ALA A 56 16.26 -11.04 -6.19
C ALA A 56 16.15 -11.12 -4.66
N ASP A 57 17.17 -10.61 -3.94
CA ASP A 57 17.27 -10.57 -2.48
C ASP A 57 16.81 -9.22 -1.88
N LEU A 58 16.12 -8.38 -2.66
CA LEU A 58 15.73 -7.04 -2.22
C LEU A 58 14.79 -7.08 -1.00
N GLY A 59 13.86 -8.03 -0.99
CA GLY A 59 12.83 -8.10 0.03
C GLY A 59 11.78 -6.98 -0.07
N PRO A 60 10.85 -6.90 0.88
CA PRO A 60 9.79 -5.91 0.88
C PRO A 60 10.34 -4.49 1.09
N CYS A 61 9.74 -3.52 0.39
CA CYS A 61 10.15 -2.14 0.38
C CYS A 61 8.99 -1.20 0.74
N SER A 62 9.32 -0.14 1.48
CA SER A 62 8.39 0.93 1.86
C SER A 62 8.47 2.15 0.92
N ARG A 63 9.59 2.34 0.21
CA ARG A 63 9.78 3.46 -0.72
C ARG A 63 10.74 3.11 -1.84
N VAL A 64 10.51 3.70 -3.00
CA VAL A 64 11.41 3.64 -4.16
C VAL A 64 11.64 5.03 -4.73
N GLU A 65 12.83 5.26 -5.29
CA GLU A 65 13.19 6.50 -5.96
C GLU A 65 14.01 6.20 -7.23
N GLY A 66 13.77 6.95 -8.28
CA GLY A 66 14.53 6.86 -9.53
C GLY A 66 15.45 8.06 -9.69
N GLY A 67 16.73 7.81 -9.87
CA GLY A 67 17.68 8.87 -10.16
C GLY A 67 17.52 9.43 -11.57
N ASN A 68 17.67 10.75 -11.72
CA ASN A 68 17.72 11.42 -13.03
C ASN A 68 18.93 10.96 -13.89
N GLY A 69 19.77 10.07 -13.38
CA GLY A 69 20.96 9.53 -14.00
C GLY A 69 20.98 8.00 -14.12
N THR A 70 19.84 7.32 -14.25
CA THR A 70 19.76 5.87 -14.54
C THR A 70 20.23 4.93 -13.41
N HIS A 71 19.92 5.26 -12.16
CA HIS A 71 20.00 4.33 -11.03
C HIS A 71 18.68 4.30 -10.27
N THR A 72 18.46 3.25 -9.53
CA THR A 72 17.26 3.02 -8.70
C THR A 72 17.68 2.83 -7.26
N VAL A 73 16.92 3.41 -6.35
CA VAL A 73 17.12 3.30 -4.90
C VAL A 73 15.84 2.80 -4.27
N ALA A 74 15.95 1.85 -3.38
CA ALA A 74 14.84 1.34 -2.57
C ALA A 74 15.16 1.44 -1.08
N LEU A 75 14.18 1.87 -0.31
CA LEU A 75 14.15 1.77 1.13
C LEU A 75 13.36 0.53 1.51
N ARG A 76 14.05 -0.42 2.14
CA ARG A 76 13.43 -1.64 2.62
C ARG A 76 12.61 -1.37 3.89
N SER A 77 11.69 -2.24 4.18
CA SER A 77 10.84 -2.17 5.37
C SER A 77 11.62 -2.25 6.69
N ASP A 78 12.80 -2.88 6.66
CA ASP A 78 13.72 -2.93 7.79
C ASP A 78 14.58 -1.65 7.97
N GLY A 79 14.36 -0.65 7.11
CA GLY A 79 15.12 0.60 7.07
C GLY A 79 16.44 0.52 6.30
N GLY A 80 16.76 -0.63 5.73
CA GLY A 80 17.93 -0.81 4.87
C GLY A 80 17.76 -0.12 3.52
N VAL A 81 18.87 0.40 2.95
CA VAL A 81 18.86 1.04 1.63
C VAL A 81 19.58 0.14 0.63
N ARG A 82 18.96 -0.08 -0.52
CA ARG A 82 19.56 -0.77 -1.67
C ARG A 82 19.55 0.16 -2.88
N CYS A 83 20.62 0.12 -3.64
CA CYS A 83 20.77 0.89 -4.88
C CYS A 83 21.33 0.00 -5.98
N TRP A 84 20.85 0.18 -7.21
CA TRP A 84 21.31 -0.56 -8.38
C TRP A 84 21.18 0.27 -9.67
N GLY A 85 21.73 -0.23 -10.76
CA GLY A 85 21.84 0.48 -12.02
C GLY A 85 23.20 1.15 -12.20
N TYR A 86 23.23 2.31 -12.85
CA TYR A 86 24.46 3.04 -13.10
C TYR A 86 25.19 3.39 -11.79
N ASN A 87 26.48 3.06 -11.74
CA ASN A 87 27.33 3.29 -10.54
C ASN A 87 28.69 3.92 -10.87
N GLY A 88 28.84 4.55 -12.03
CA GLY A 88 30.10 5.15 -12.46
C GLY A 88 30.63 6.29 -11.56
N GLN A 89 29.82 6.82 -10.66
CA GLN A 89 30.20 7.86 -9.69
C GLN A 89 30.11 7.36 -8.23
N GLY A 90 29.91 6.07 -8.02
CA GLY A 90 29.77 5.51 -6.68
C GLY A 90 28.40 5.76 -6.03
N GLN A 91 27.40 6.18 -6.79
CA GLN A 91 26.06 6.49 -6.25
C GLN A 91 25.30 5.26 -5.73
N CYS A 92 25.72 4.05 -6.12
CA CYS A 92 25.18 2.82 -5.58
C CYS A 92 26.09 2.15 -4.53
N ASN A 93 27.18 2.81 -4.11
CA ASN A 93 28.05 2.32 -3.04
C ASN A 93 27.47 2.73 -1.68
N THR A 94 26.39 2.07 -1.26
CA THR A 94 25.74 2.34 0.03
C THR A 94 26.76 2.21 1.17
N PRO A 95 26.92 3.25 2.04
CA PRO A 95 27.86 3.19 3.15
C PRO A 95 27.52 2.05 4.12
N ALA A 96 28.52 1.26 4.52
CA ALA A 96 28.33 0.12 5.44
C ALA A 96 27.85 0.56 6.84
N ASP A 97 28.16 1.81 7.24
CA ASP A 97 27.79 2.43 8.51
C ASP A 97 26.52 3.29 8.43
N LEU A 98 25.71 3.15 7.36
CA LEU A 98 24.54 4.00 7.12
C LEU A 98 23.51 3.90 8.26
N GLY A 99 23.28 2.69 8.77
CA GLY A 99 22.23 2.41 9.75
C GLY A 99 20.83 2.48 9.13
N PRO A 100 19.78 2.33 9.96
CA PRO A 100 18.40 2.37 9.48
C PRO A 100 18.00 3.78 9.02
N CYS A 101 17.24 3.83 7.92
CA CYS A 101 16.79 5.05 7.29
C CYS A 101 15.25 5.15 7.26
N SER A 102 14.74 6.37 7.25
CA SER A 102 13.32 6.71 7.17
C SER A 102 12.92 7.34 5.83
N SER A 103 13.89 7.84 5.05
CA SER A 103 13.61 8.42 3.72
C SER A 103 14.84 8.31 2.83
N ILE A 104 14.61 8.28 1.52
CA ILE A 104 15.64 8.24 0.47
C ILE A 104 15.33 9.26 -0.61
N ALA A 105 16.36 9.70 -1.34
CA ALA A 105 16.20 10.46 -2.56
C ALA A 105 17.36 10.15 -3.53
N ALA A 106 17.09 10.28 -4.82
CA ALA A 106 18.04 9.99 -5.89
C ALA A 106 18.21 11.19 -6.82
N GLY A 107 19.42 11.72 -6.90
CA GLY A 107 19.80 12.74 -7.88
C GLY A 107 20.24 12.13 -9.22
N ALA A 108 20.96 12.88 -10.07
CA ALA A 108 21.48 12.30 -11.29
C ALA A 108 22.56 11.24 -11.00
N TYR A 109 23.50 11.57 -10.12
CA TYR A 109 24.68 10.75 -9.82
C TYR A 109 25.02 10.72 -8.33
N HIS A 110 24.06 11.04 -7.45
CA HIS A 110 24.22 10.94 -6.01
C HIS A 110 22.96 10.38 -5.39
N THR A 111 23.12 9.77 -4.24
CA THR A 111 22.04 9.18 -3.44
C THR A 111 22.07 9.79 -2.06
N ILE A 112 20.88 10.03 -1.52
CA ILE A 112 20.69 10.65 -0.22
C ILE A 112 19.81 9.72 0.63
N ALA A 113 20.16 9.56 1.88
CA ALA A 113 19.33 8.89 2.87
C ALA A 113 19.15 9.77 4.11
N LEU A 114 17.94 9.84 4.59
CA LEU A 114 17.62 10.36 5.92
C LEU A 114 17.59 9.19 6.89
N ARG A 115 18.49 9.20 7.85
CA ARG A 115 18.55 8.19 8.89
C ARG A 115 17.41 8.35 9.89
N SER A 116 17.05 7.29 10.55
CA SER A 116 16.00 7.29 11.59
C SER A 116 16.33 8.18 12.80
N ASP A 117 17.61 8.55 12.98
CA ASP A 117 18.07 9.51 13.99
C ASP A 117 17.95 10.98 13.52
N GLY A 118 17.44 11.22 12.29
CA GLY A 118 17.28 12.55 11.70
C GLY A 118 18.54 13.07 10.98
N GLY A 119 19.62 12.31 10.94
CA GLY A 119 20.85 12.64 10.24
C GLY A 119 20.73 12.37 8.73
N VAL A 120 21.31 13.24 7.91
CA VAL A 120 21.36 13.10 6.45
C VAL A 120 22.71 12.54 6.02
N ARG A 121 22.70 11.50 5.19
CA ARG A 121 23.88 10.95 4.51
C ARG A 121 23.70 11.07 3.01
N CYS A 122 24.76 11.46 2.33
CA CYS A 122 24.82 11.55 0.88
C CYS A 122 26.08 10.91 0.36
N TRP A 123 26.01 10.25 -0.81
CA TRP A 123 27.16 9.62 -1.47
C TRP A 123 27.01 9.62 -2.99
N GLY A 124 28.09 9.33 -3.68
CA GLY A 124 28.19 9.40 -5.12
C GLY A 124 28.92 10.67 -5.59
N TYR A 125 28.51 11.22 -6.71
CA TYR A 125 29.10 12.42 -7.31
C TYR A 125 28.98 13.65 -6.40
N ASN A 126 30.10 14.38 -6.22
CA ASN A 126 30.16 15.53 -5.29
C ASN A 126 30.91 16.75 -5.83
N ASN A 127 31.13 16.86 -7.15
CA ASN A 127 31.91 17.98 -7.68
C ASN A 127 31.27 19.37 -7.51
N TYR A 128 29.97 19.42 -7.16
CA TYR A 128 29.26 20.66 -6.84
C TYR A 128 29.00 20.81 -5.33
N GLY A 129 29.54 19.93 -4.50
CA GLY A 129 29.27 19.93 -3.06
C GLY A 129 27.88 19.41 -2.69
N GLN A 130 27.21 18.67 -3.58
CA GLN A 130 25.86 18.14 -3.32
C GLN A 130 25.81 17.08 -2.22
N CYS A 131 26.96 16.46 -1.90
CA CYS A 131 27.08 15.56 -0.75
C CYS A 131 27.74 16.20 0.48
N ASP A 132 28.07 17.49 0.45
CA ASP A 132 28.64 18.21 1.59
C ASP A 132 27.52 18.66 2.53
N THR A 133 27.00 17.73 3.30
CA THR A 133 25.91 18.00 4.25
C THR A 133 26.30 19.10 5.23
N PRO A 134 25.54 20.21 5.33
CA PRO A 134 25.87 21.31 6.25
C PRO A 134 25.90 20.84 7.70
N SER A 135 26.96 21.20 8.43
CA SER A 135 27.13 20.80 9.84
C SER A 135 26.06 21.35 10.78
N ASN A 136 25.40 22.45 10.38
CA ASN A 136 24.30 23.10 11.11
C ASN A 136 22.91 22.78 10.53
N LEU A 137 22.77 21.65 9.78
CA LEU A 137 21.51 21.28 9.14
C LEU A 137 20.37 21.08 10.14
N GLY A 138 20.69 20.48 11.29
CA GLY A 138 19.67 20.10 12.28
C GLY A 138 18.84 18.89 11.83
N PRO A 139 17.88 18.46 12.65
CA PRO A 139 17.04 17.30 12.34
C PRO A 139 16.08 17.59 11.18
N CYS A 140 15.96 16.60 10.29
CA CYS A 140 15.15 16.66 9.09
C CYS A 140 13.98 15.68 9.14
N SER A 141 12.88 16.02 8.48
CA SER A 141 11.70 15.17 8.28
C SER A 141 11.68 14.51 6.90
N SER A 142 12.37 15.10 5.90
CA SER A 142 12.43 14.54 4.55
C SER A 142 13.67 15.05 3.80
N VAL A 143 14.06 14.29 2.78
CA VAL A 143 15.11 14.64 1.83
C VAL A 143 14.61 14.55 0.40
N ALA A 144 15.16 15.37 -0.49
CA ALA A 144 14.90 15.32 -1.92
C ALA A 144 16.18 15.66 -2.70
N ALA A 145 16.21 15.33 -3.97
CA ALA A 145 17.32 15.60 -4.85
C ALA A 145 16.87 16.25 -6.15
N GLY A 146 17.66 17.19 -6.63
CA GLY A 146 17.66 17.53 -8.05
C GLY A 146 18.80 16.81 -8.77
N SER A 147 19.10 17.18 -10.02
CA SER A 147 20.19 16.50 -10.73
C SER A 147 21.53 16.61 -10.02
N SER A 148 21.86 17.77 -9.46
CA SER A 148 23.15 18.06 -8.81
C SER A 148 23.02 18.94 -7.57
N HIS A 149 21.86 18.93 -6.91
CA HIS A 149 21.65 19.60 -5.64
C HIS A 149 20.83 18.73 -4.69
N THR A 150 21.02 18.92 -3.42
CA THR A 150 20.35 18.20 -2.34
C THR A 150 19.45 19.17 -1.57
N ILE A 151 18.29 18.72 -1.20
CA ILE A 151 17.28 19.49 -0.49
C ILE A 151 16.89 18.71 0.76
N ALA A 152 16.80 19.38 1.89
CA ALA A 152 16.30 18.83 3.13
C ALA A 152 15.15 19.69 3.67
N LEU A 153 14.08 19.01 4.07
CA LEU A 153 13.01 19.60 4.86
C LEU A 153 13.30 19.32 6.32
N ARG A 154 13.45 20.38 7.10
CA ARG A 154 13.66 20.27 8.54
C ARG A 154 12.34 20.03 9.27
N ILE A 155 12.42 19.51 10.48
CA ILE A 155 11.23 19.25 11.32
C ILE A 155 10.42 20.52 11.67
N ASP A 156 11.06 21.71 11.60
CA ASP A 156 10.41 23.00 11.78
C ASP A 156 9.72 23.54 10.51
N GLY A 157 9.70 22.73 9.42
CA GLY A 157 9.14 23.09 8.13
C GLY A 157 10.04 23.97 7.26
N SER A 158 11.23 24.37 7.72
CA SER A 158 12.17 25.15 6.92
C SER A 158 12.92 24.27 5.93
N VAL A 159 13.30 24.86 4.78
CA VAL A 159 14.00 24.17 3.69
C VAL A 159 15.46 24.58 3.66
N ARG A 160 16.34 23.60 3.52
CA ARG A 160 17.77 23.80 3.25
C ARG A 160 18.14 23.13 1.93
N CYS A 161 18.94 23.81 1.14
CA CYS A 161 19.42 23.31 -0.14
C CYS A 161 20.92 23.56 -0.27
N TRP A 162 21.66 22.63 -0.88
CA TRP A 162 23.08 22.76 -1.15
C TRP A 162 23.49 21.97 -2.40
N GLY A 163 24.69 22.18 -2.87
CA GLY A 163 25.18 21.61 -4.12
C GLY A 163 25.17 22.67 -5.22
N SER A 164 24.93 22.25 -6.45
CA SER A 164 24.86 23.14 -7.62
C SER A 164 23.82 24.24 -7.42
N ASN A 165 24.23 25.48 -7.71
CA ASN A 165 23.35 26.66 -7.59
C ASN A 165 23.47 27.63 -8.79
N ASN A 166 23.86 27.11 -9.95
CA ASN A 166 24.09 27.91 -11.15
C ASN A 166 22.84 28.62 -11.66
N TYR A 167 21.67 28.13 -11.31
CA TYR A 167 20.36 28.67 -11.68
C TYR A 167 19.59 29.26 -10.49
N GLY A 168 20.21 29.37 -9.32
CA GLY A 168 19.54 29.84 -8.12
C GLY A 168 18.64 28.77 -7.43
N GLN A 169 18.79 27.50 -7.80
CA GLN A 169 17.96 26.40 -7.25
C GLN A 169 18.14 26.17 -5.75
N CYS A 170 19.24 26.66 -5.17
CA CYS A 170 19.49 26.65 -3.73
C CYS A 170 19.26 28.00 -3.03
N TYR A 171 18.79 29.01 -3.74
CA TYR A 171 18.39 30.28 -3.13
C TYR A 171 16.96 30.20 -2.59
N THR A 172 16.81 29.59 -1.42
CA THR A 172 15.50 29.45 -0.78
C THR A 172 14.86 30.82 -0.60
N PRO A 173 13.62 31.07 -1.10
CA PRO A 173 12.95 32.33 -0.94
C PRO A 173 12.77 32.73 0.54
N ALA A 174 13.05 33.96 0.90
CA ALA A 174 12.96 34.43 2.28
C ALA A 174 11.51 34.39 2.82
N ASP A 175 10.53 34.51 1.92
CA ASP A 175 9.09 34.47 2.21
C ASP A 175 8.46 33.06 2.03
N LEU A 176 9.29 32.01 1.95
CA LEU A 176 8.79 30.64 1.67
C LEU A 176 7.80 30.13 2.72
N GLY A 177 8.04 30.48 3.99
CA GLY A 177 7.24 29.98 5.10
C GLY A 177 7.42 28.45 5.32
N PRO A 178 6.66 27.85 6.24
CA PRO A 178 6.78 26.43 6.53
C PRO A 178 6.25 25.57 5.38
N CYS A 179 6.97 24.47 5.11
CA CYS A 179 6.67 23.53 4.05
C CYS A 179 6.31 22.15 4.62
N SER A 180 5.45 21.43 3.90
CA SER A 180 5.05 20.06 4.19
C SER A 180 5.75 19.04 3.28
N SER A 181 6.24 19.47 2.10
CA SER A 181 6.94 18.60 1.17
C SER A 181 7.92 19.38 0.28
N ILE A 182 8.95 18.69 -0.19
CA ILE A 182 9.97 19.24 -1.08
C ILE A 182 10.28 18.21 -2.18
N VAL A 183 10.58 18.69 -3.38
CA VAL A 183 11.10 17.87 -4.47
C VAL A 183 12.07 18.69 -5.32
N GLY A 184 12.97 18.04 -6.05
CA GLY A 184 13.85 18.66 -7.02
C GLY A 184 13.52 18.22 -8.44
N GLY A 185 13.59 19.14 -9.38
CA GLY A 185 13.76 18.83 -10.79
C GLY A 185 15.23 18.87 -11.18
N ALA A 186 15.57 18.96 -12.47
CA ALA A 186 16.98 18.97 -12.85
C ALA A 186 17.76 20.12 -12.22
N GLY A 187 17.26 21.34 -12.35
CA GLY A 187 17.87 22.56 -11.85
C GLY A 187 16.89 23.50 -11.17
N HIS A 188 15.76 23.00 -10.71
CA HIS A 188 14.77 23.77 -9.98
C HIS A 188 14.34 23.02 -8.71
N THR A 189 13.88 23.76 -7.73
CA THR A 189 13.38 23.27 -6.44
C THR A 189 11.92 23.62 -6.30
N ILE A 190 11.12 22.69 -5.83
CA ILE A 190 9.69 22.84 -5.63
C ILE A 190 9.39 22.55 -4.16
N ALA A 191 8.62 23.40 -3.53
CA ALA A 191 8.12 23.20 -2.18
C ALA A 191 6.60 23.29 -2.15
N LEU A 192 5.98 22.34 -1.48
CA LEU A 192 4.59 22.40 -1.06
C LEU A 192 4.56 23.02 0.33
N ARG A 193 3.94 24.17 0.46
CA ARG A 193 3.78 24.84 1.74
C ARG A 193 2.69 24.17 2.58
N SER A 194 2.75 24.38 3.88
CA SER A 194 1.76 23.84 4.82
C SER A 194 0.33 24.34 4.60
N ASP A 195 0.17 25.45 3.88
CA ASP A 195 -1.13 25.98 3.45
C ASP A 195 -1.66 25.38 2.13
N GLY A 196 -0.94 24.42 1.56
CA GLY A 196 -1.27 23.77 0.30
C GLY A 196 -0.85 24.54 -0.96
N SER A 197 -0.25 25.72 -0.83
CA SER A 197 0.30 26.46 -1.96
C SER A 197 1.66 25.92 -2.39
N VAL A 198 2.02 26.16 -3.65
CA VAL A 198 3.27 25.65 -4.25
C VAL A 198 4.19 26.80 -4.58
N ARG A 199 5.47 26.65 -4.22
CA ARG A 199 6.55 27.57 -4.63
C ARG A 199 7.59 26.78 -5.41
N CYS A 200 8.03 27.37 -6.51
CA CYS A 200 9.11 26.83 -7.34
C CYS A 200 10.15 27.91 -7.59
N TRP A 201 11.42 27.53 -7.62
CA TRP A 201 12.54 28.44 -7.90
C TRP A 201 13.72 27.72 -8.52
N GLY A 202 14.62 28.47 -9.11
CA GLY A 202 15.78 27.96 -9.84
C GLY A 202 15.62 28.08 -11.33
N TRP A 203 16.06 27.07 -12.07
CA TRP A 203 16.01 27.05 -13.53
C TRP A 203 14.58 27.15 -14.06
N ASN A 204 14.32 28.15 -14.92
CA ASN A 204 12.95 28.46 -15.40
C ASN A 204 12.85 28.78 -16.90
N ILE A 205 13.82 28.40 -17.72
CA ILE A 205 13.81 28.76 -19.16
C ILE A 205 12.67 28.10 -19.95
N ARG A 206 12.00 27.10 -19.39
CA ARG A 206 10.84 26.40 -19.97
C ARG A 206 9.53 26.70 -19.22
N GLY A 207 9.54 27.67 -18.31
CA GLY A 207 8.37 28.01 -17.51
C GLY A 207 8.04 27.00 -16.40
N GLN A 208 8.99 26.13 -16.03
CA GLN A 208 8.77 25.08 -15.03
C GLN A 208 8.57 25.63 -13.61
N CYS A 209 8.94 26.88 -13.37
CA CYS A 209 8.66 27.58 -12.11
C CYS A 209 7.52 28.62 -12.21
N ASP A 210 6.85 28.72 -13.35
CA ASP A 210 5.72 29.63 -13.54
C ASP A 210 4.44 28.98 -12.99
N THR A 211 4.31 29.01 -11.67
CA THR A 211 3.17 28.39 -10.98
C THR A 211 1.86 29.03 -11.44
N PRO A 212 0.90 28.26 -11.96
CA PRO A 212 -0.39 28.79 -12.41
C PRO A 212 -1.16 29.50 -11.29
N ALA A 213 -1.71 30.70 -11.56
CA ALA A 213 -2.43 31.48 -10.58
C ALA A 213 -3.75 30.81 -10.11
N ASP A 214 -4.33 29.94 -10.96
CA ASP A 214 -5.57 29.19 -10.72
C ASP A 214 -5.32 27.79 -10.14
N LEU A 215 -4.11 27.51 -9.61
CA LEU A 215 -3.70 26.17 -9.21
C LEU A 215 -4.59 25.58 -8.10
N GLY A 216 -5.00 26.41 -7.13
CA GLY A 216 -5.72 25.93 -5.95
C GLY A 216 -4.83 25.10 -5.01
N PRO A 217 -5.39 24.56 -3.93
CA PRO A 217 -4.62 23.81 -2.95
C PRO A 217 -4.16 22.46 -3.50
N CYS A 218 -2.91 22.12 -3.17
CA CYS A 218 -2.25 20.88 -3.58
C CYS A 218 -1.97 19.97 -2.38
N SER A 219 -1.98 18.66 -2.65
CA SER A 219 -1.64 17.62 -1.66
C SER A 219 -0.26 17.02 -1.91
N ARG A 220 0.24 17.04 -3.16
CA ARG A 220 1.57 16.52 -3.52
C ARG A 220 2.19 17.36 -4.63
N VAL A 221 3.52 17.33 -4.67
CA VAL A 221 4.34 17.92 -5.73
C VAL A 221 5.32 16.86 -6.26
N ALA A 222 5.65 16.95 -7.55
CA ALA A 222 6.69 16.16 -8.20
C ALA A 222 7.45 17.02 -9.22
N GLY A 223 8.72 16.72 -9.40
CA GLY A 223 9.58 17.39 -10.37
C GLY A 223 10.02 16.41 -11.44
N GLY A 224 9.85 16.78 -12.69
CA GLY A 224 10.58 16.14 -13.79
C GLY A 224 11.85 16.90 -14.14
N LEU A 225 12.49 16.54 -15.26
CA LEU A 225 13.71 17.23 -15.67
C LEU A 225 13.48 18.75 -15.87
N THR A 226 12.42 19.11 -16.61
CA THR A 226 12.09 20.46 -17.05
C THR A 226 10.61 20.80 -16.92
N HIS A 227 9.88 20.07 -16.09
CA HIS A 227 8.46 20.29 -15.82
C HIS A 227 8.14 20.08 -14.34
N THR A 228 7.08 20.70 -13.89
CA THR A 228 6.55 20.59 -12.53
C THR A 228 5.17 19.96 -12.57
N ILE A 229 4.92 19.04 -11.67
CA ILE A 229 3.66 18.31 -11.57
C ILE A 229 3.12 18.46 -10.15
N VAL A 230 1.83 18.60 -10.03
CA VAL A 230 1.16 18.62 -8.72
C VAL A 230 -0.08 17.74 -8.76
N LEU A 231 -0.39 17.20 -7.61
CA LEU A 231 -1.67 16.60 -7.31
C LEU A 231 -2.45 17.60 -6.45
N ARG A 232 -3.61 18.00 -6.92
CA ARG A 232 -4.52 18.89 -6.16
C ARG A 232 -5.26 18.09 -5.09
N THR A 233 -5.77 18.76 -4.07
CA THR A 233 -6.54 18.11 -2.98
C THR A 233 -7.82 17.40 -3.46
N ASN A 234 -8.32 17.77 -4.64
CA ASN A 234 -9.46 17.10 -5.28
C ASN A 234 -9.08 15.87 -6.13
N GLY A 235 -7.81 15.43 -6.07
CA GLY A 235 -7.32 14.26 -6.82
C GLY A 235 -6.97 14.53 -8.29
N THR A 236 -7.08 15.76 -8.79
CA THR A 236 -6.72 16.10 -10.18
C THR A 236 -5.24 16.47 -10.30
N VAL A 237 -4.65 16.14 -11.45
CA VAL A 237 -3.25 16.42 -11.76
C VAL A 237 -3.12 17.69 -12.62
N ARG A 238 -2.17 18.55 -12.28
CA ARG A 238 -1.74 19.69 -13.12
C ARG A 238 -0.25 19.57 -13.37
N CYS A 239 0.14 19.94 -14.58
CA CYS A 239 1.53 19.95 -15.03
C CYS A 239 1.81 21.21 -15.83
N TRP A 240 3.03 21.75 -15.69
CA TRP A 240 3.50 22.91 -16.46
C TRP A 240 5.02 22.87 -16.64
N GLY A 241 5.51 23.75 -17.49
CA GLY A 241 6.91 23.77 -17.94
C GLY A 241 7.04 23.24 -19.35
N ASP A 242 8.15 22.57 -19.62
CA ASP A 242 8.42 21.94 -20.91
C ASP A 242 7.37 20.86 -21.26
N ASN A 243 6.81 20.94 -22.46
CA ASN A 243 5.80 20.01 -22.96
C ASN A 243 6.11 19.46 -24.36
N ASP A 244 7.37 19.51 -24.81
CA ASP A 244 7.76 19.08 -26.16
C ASP A 244 7.36 17.63 -26.48
N ASP A 245 7.37 16.74 -25.48
CA ASP A 245 6.96 15.33 -25.64
C ASP A 245 5.50 15.06 -25.19
N GLY A 246 4.71 16.09 -24.93
CA GLY A 246 3.36 15.93 -24.41
C GLY A 246 3.29 15.50 -22.94
N LYS A 247 4.39 15.64 -22.20
CA LYS A 247 4.49 15.19 -20.80
C LYS A 247 3.61 15.97 -19.82
N CYS A 248 3.14 17.15 -20.21
CA CYS A 248 2.16 17.95 -19.48
C CYS A 248 0.72 17.84 -20.05
N ASN A 249 0.48 17.01 -21.07
CA ASN A 249 -0.83 16.74 -21.61
C ASN A 249 -1.55 15.70 -20.72
N THR A 250 -2.03 16.13 -19.57
CA THR A 250 -2.77 15.23 -18.65
C THR A 250 -3.94 14.58 -19.37
N PRO A 251 -4.05 13.23 -19.39
CA PRO A 251 -5.15 12.53 -20.02
C PRO A 251 -6.51 12.93 -19.43
N ALA A 252 -7.51 13.18 -20.30
CA ALA A 252 -8.85 13.60 -19.85
C ALA A 252 -9.56 12.50 -19.04
N ASP A 253 -9.22 11.25 -19.30
CA ASP A 253 -9.76 10.04 -18.64
C ASP A 253 -8.91 9.57 -17.46
N LEU A 254 -7.98 10.39 -16.96
CA LEU A 254 -7.04 9.98 -15.90
C LEU A 254 -7.76 9.57 -14.60
N GLY A 255 -8.86 10.23 -14.27
CA GLY A 255 -9.56 10.01 -13.01
C GLY A 255 -8.78 10.55 -11.79
N PRO A 256 -9.26 10.28 -10.58
CA PRO A 256 -8.60 10.72 -9.36
C PRO A 256 -7.30 9.94 -9.10
N CYS A 257 -6.28 10.65 -8.60
CA CYS A 257 -4.97 10.10 -8.33
C CYS A 257 -4.57 10.21 -6.86
N LEU A 258 -3.70 9.31 -6.41
CA LEU A 258 -3.09 9.28 -5.09
C LEU A 258 -1.67 9.85 -5.10
N SER A 259 -0.94 9.69 -6.21
CA SER A 259 0.44 10.13 -6.33
C SER A 259 0.80 10.46 -7.78
N VAL A 260 1.86 11.26 -7.94
CA VAL A 260 2.45 11.64 -9.22
C VAL A 260 3.96 11.61 -9.12
N ALA A 261 4.64 11.28 -10.23
CA ALA A 261 6.09 11.39 -10.36
C ALA A 261 6.46 11.86 -11.78
N GLY A 262 7.63 12.47 -11.91
CA GLY A 262 8.12 13.01 -13.18
C GLY A 262 9.49 12.45 -13.56
N GLY A 263 9.60 11.94 -14.76
CA GLY A 263 10.89 11.58 -15.36
C GLY A 263 11.50 12.72 -16.20
N ARG A 264 12.42 12.39 -17.09
CA ARG A 264 13.00 13.36 -18.02
C ARG A 264 11.93 13.99 -18.91
N ALA A 265 11.16 13.16 -19.58
CA ALA A 265 10.26 13.55 -20.65
C ALA A 265 8.89 12.85 -20.56
N HIS A 266 8.55 12.33 -19.39
CA HIS A 266 7.28 11.66 -19.13
C HIS A 266 6.76 11.95 -17.72
N THR A 267 5.49 11.72 -17.53
CA THR A 267 4.79 11.85 -16.25
C THR A 267 4.08 10.53 -15.95
N ILE A 268 4.11 10.12 -14.70
CA ILE A 268 3.43 8.92 -14.21
C ILE A 268 2.51 9.30 -13.06
N ALA A 269 1.34 8.71 -13.00
CA ALA A 269 0.37 8.89 -11.92
C ALA A 269 -0.13 7.54 -11.41
N LEU A 270 -0.26 7.44 -10.10
CA LEU A 270 -0.93 6.37 -9.40
C LEU A 270 -2.38 6.79 -9.17
N ARG A 271 -3.31 6.06 -9.74
CA ARG A 271 -4.75 6.30 -9.60
C ARG A 271 -5.27 5.75 -8.27
N SER A 272 -6.44 6.21 -7.87
CA SER A 272 -7.11 5.77 -6.63
C SER A 272 -7.51 4.30 -6.63
N ASP A 273 -7.58 3.66 -7.80
CA ASP A 273 -7.84 2.22 -7.97
C ASP A 273 -6.56 1.37 -7.95
N GLY A 274 -5.40 1.96 -7.62
CA GLY A 274 -4.11 1.28 -7.61
C GLY A 274 -3.47 1.12 -8.99
N SER A 275 -4.16 1.45 -10.07
CA SER A 275 -3.60 1.38 -11.43
C SER A 275 -2.66 2.55 -11.72
N VAL A 276 -1.77 2.35 -12.68
CA VAL A 276 -0.76 3.33 -13.07
C VAL A 276 -1.03 3.83 -14.48
N ARG A 277 -0.95 5.16 -14.68
CA ARG A 277 -0.99 5.80 -16.00
C ARG A 277 0.30 6.57 -16.23
N CYS A 278 0.83 6.45 -17.43
CA CYS A 278 2.02 7.18 -17.87
C CYS A 278 1.75 7.86 -19.22
N TRP A 279 2.30 9.06 -19.40
CA TRP A 279 2.19 9.82 -20.66
C TRP A 279 3.41 10.69 -20.91
N GLY A 280 3.55 11.17 -22.13
CA GLY A 280 4.74 11.85 -22.62
C GLY A 280 5.57 10.93 -23.50
N SER A 281 6.89 11.12 -23.50
CA SER A 281 7.83 10.30 -24.27
C SER A 281 7.74 8.81 -23.90
N ASN A 282 7.73 7.94 -24.91
CA ASN A 282 7.70 6.49 -24.75
C ASN A 282 8.79 5.77 -25.58
N ILE A 283 9.88 6.47 -25.92
CA ILE A 283 10.95 5.94 -26.79
C ILE A 283 11.64 4.71 -26.17
N GLN A 284 11.65 4.62 -24.84
CA GLN A 284 12.26 3.52 -24.08
C GLN A 284 11.22 2.55 -23.50
N GLY A 285 9.95 2.66 -23.89
CA GLY A 285 8.87 1.85 -23.33
C GLY A 285 8.46 2.28 -21.92
N GLN A 286 8.89 3.45 -21.43
CA GLN A 286 8.59 3.93 -20.08
C GLN A 286 7.09 4.17 -19.84
N CYS A 287 6.30 4.39 -20.89
CA CYS A 287 4.85 4.52 -20.78
C CYS A 287 4.08 3.24 -21.14
N ASN A 288 4.77 2.09 -21.16
CA ASN A 288 4.17 0.78 -21.35
C ASN A 288 4.29 -0.02 -20.02
N PRO A 289 3.41 0.19 -19.04
CA PRO A 289 3.45 -0.61 -17.82
C PRO A 289 3.22 -2.09 -18.15
N PRO A 290 3.86 -3.02 -17.40
CA PRO A 290 3.61 -4.45 -17.57
C PRO A 290 2.12 -4.79 -17.43
N ALA A 291 1.61 -5.71 -18.27
CA ALA A 291 0.20 -6.09 -18.25
C ALA A 291 -0.22 -6.81 -16.95
N ASP A 292 0.75 -7.43 -16.28
CA ASP A 292 0.61 -8.17 -15.04
C ASP A 292 0.98 -7.33 -13.81
N LEU A 293 0.93 -5.98 -13.90
CA LEU A 293 1.48 -5.13 -12.86
C LEU A 293 0.76 -5.24 -11.51
N GLY A 294 -0.54 -5.50 -11.51
CA GLY A 294 -1.35 -5.50 -10.29
C GLY A 294 -1.52 -4.09 -9.68
N PRO A 295 -2.25 -3.96 -8.58
CA PRO A 295 -2.41 -2.70 -7.88
C PRO A 295 -1.09 -2.26 -7.23
N CYS A 296 -0.81 -0.96 -7.32
CA CYS A 296 0.40 -0.35 -6.79
C CYS A 296 0.09 0.52 -5.57
N SER A 297 1.02 0.55 -4.60
CA SER A 297 0.96 1.43 -3.42
C SER A 297 1.87 2.64 -3.55
N SER A 298 2.92 2.57 -4.39
CA SER A 298 3.88 3.66 -4.57
C SER A 298 4.42 3.70 -6.00
N ILE A 299 4.74 4.90 -6.46
CA ILE A 299 5.37 5.14 -7.77
C ILE A 299 6.56 6.08 -7.63
N ALA A 300 7.56 5.86 -8.45
CA ALA A 300 8.68 6.76 -8.66
C ALA A 300 9.10 6.73 -10.14
N SER A 301 9.84 7.73 -10.56
CA SER A 301 10.33 7.83 -11.93
C SER A 301 11.78 8.28 -11.93
N GLY A 302 12.57 7.63 -12.78
CA GLY A 302 13.91 8.08 -13.09
C GLY A 302 14.00 8.78 -14.45
N TYR A 303 15.17 8.79 -15.05
CA TYR A 303 15.41 9.49 -16.33
C TYR A 303 14.43 9.05 -17.43
N SER A 304 14.35 7.77 -17.73
CA SER A 304 13.43 7.16 -18.70
C SER A 304 12.98 5.77 -18.26
N HIS A 305 12.81 5.56 -16.96
CA HIS A 305 12.31 4.34 -16.38
C HIS A 305 11.35 4.67 -15.23
N ASN A 306 10.45 3.77 -14.92
CA ASN A 306 9.52 3.88 -13.82
C ASN A 306 9.72 2.73 -12.84
N ILE A 307 9.48 3.02 -11.59
CA ILE A 307 9.58 2.08 -10.48
C ILE A 307 8.29 2.17 -9.68
N VAL A 308 7.75 1.04 -9.29
CA VAL A 308 6.59 0.98 -8.43
C VAL A 308 6.80 -0.03 -7.32
N ILE A 309 6.06 0.14 -6.25
CA ILE A 309 5.82 -0.89 -5.26
C ILE A 309 4.44 -1.46 -5.57
N VAL A 310 4.38 -2.75 -5.87
CA VAL A 310 3.15 -3.49 -6.10
C VAL A 310 2.68 -4.04 -4.77
N GLU A 311 1.42 -3.84 -4.45
CA GLU A 311 0.85 -4.46 -3.26
C GLU A 311 0.91 -5.99 -3.40
N PRO A 312 1.34 -6.71 -2.36
CA PRO A 312 1.22 -8.16 -2.39
C PRO A 312 -0.25 -8.50 -2.59
N LEU A 313 -0.52 -9.40 -3.52
CA LEU A 313 -1.88 -9.95 -3.64
C LEU A 313 -2.28 -10.48 -2.26
N PRO A 314 -3.50 -10.21 -1.81
CA PRO A 314 -4.01 -10.82 -0.60
C PRO A 314 -3.82 -12.33 -0.68
N LEU A 315 -3.40 -12.95 0.41
CA LEU A 315 -3.24 -14.40 0.48
C LEU A 315 -4.59 -15.05 0.20
N ASP A 316 -4.59 -16.01 -0.72
CA ASP A 316 -5.72 -16.86 -1.10
C ASP A 316 -5.18 -18.29 -1.08
N THR A 317 -5.32 -18.93 0.09
CA THR A 317 -4.62 -20.19 0.40
C THR A 317 -5.17 -21.36 -0.41
N ASP A 318 -6.46 -21.38 -0.70
CA ASP A 318 -7.12 -22.48 -1.43
C ASP A 318 -7.37 -22.17 -2.91
N GLY A 319 -7.15 -20.90 -3.33
CA GLY A 319 -7.20 -20.48 -4.74
C GLY A 319 -8.62 -20.32 -5.30
N ASP A 320 -9.62 -20.10 -4.46
CA ASP A 320 -11.01 -20.00 -4.87
C ASP A 320 -11.43 -18.60 -5.38
N GLY A 321 -10.50 -17.62 -5.27
CA GLY A 321 -10.70 -16.23 -5.69
C GLY A 321 -11.18 -15.33 -4.55
N ARG A 322 -11.24 -15.82 -3.31
CA ARG A 322 -11.50 -15.06 -2.09
C ARG A 322 -10.22 -14.96 -1.26
N PRO A 323 -9.77 -13.77 -0.91
CA PRO A 323 -8.65 -13.64 0.00
C PRO A 323 -8.95 -14.23 1.38
N ASP A 324 -7.97 -14.89 2.01
CA ASP A 324 -8.09 -15.48 3.37
C ASP A 324 -8.70 -14.52 4.40
N SER A 325 -8.45 -13.21 4.26
CA SER A 325 -8.95 -12.18 5.19
C SER A 325 -10.45 -11.91 5.07
N THR A 326 -11.07 -12.33 3.97
CA THR A 326 -12.51 -12.14 3.66
C THR A 326 -13.20 -13.44 3.31
N ASP A 327 -12.47 -14.55 3.40
CA ASP A 327 -12.95 -15.89 3.13
C ASP A 327 -13.45 -16.54 4.43
N ASN A 328 -14.65 -17.07 4.41
CA ASN A 328 -15.23 -17.78 5.53
C ASN A 328 -14.78 -19.24 5.63
N CYS A 329 -13.93 -19.69 4.66
CA CYS A 329 -13.30 -21.01 4.67
C CYS A 329 -11.91 -21.00 4.00
N PRO A 330 -10.87 -20.33 4.55
CA PRO A 330 -9.61 -20.00 3.88
C PRO A 330 -8.75 -21.17 3.41
N THR A 331 -9.12 -22.41 3.69
CA THR A 331 -8.33 -23.62 3.37
C THR A 331 -9.07 -24.62 2.49
N ILE A 332 -10.33 -24.38 2.17
CA ILE A 332 -11.17 -25.26 1.35
C ILE A 332 -12.00 -24.38 0.41
N ALA A 333 -11.71 -24.46 -0.88
CA ALA A 333 -12.33 -23.63 -1.90
C ALA A 333 -13.86 -23.62 -1.85
N ASN A 334 -14.41 -22.45 -1.61
CA ASN A 334 -15.85 -22.20 -1.55
C ASN A 334 -16.23 -20.82 -2.16
N PRO A 335 -16.04 -20.61 -3.46
CA PRO A 335 -16.20 -19.31 -4.13
C PRO A 335 -17.53 -18.59 -3.85
N THR A 336 -18.57 -19.36 -3.52
CA THR A 336 -19.91 -18.84 -3.21
C THR A 336 -20.01 -18.28 -1.80
N GLN A 337 -19.08 -18.65 -0.90
CA GLN A 337 -19.06 -18.26 0.50
C GLN A 337 -20.34 -18.68 1.26
N ALA A 338 -20.87 -19.87 0.91
CA ALA A 338 -22.06 -20.39 1.55
C ALA A 338 -21.83 -20.56 3.06
N ASP A 339 -22.76 -20.05 3.85
CA ASP A 339 -22.79 -20.06 5.31
C ASP A 339 -24.26 -20.04 5.73
N CYS A 340 -24.84 -21.20 5.87
CA CYS A 340 -26.27 -21.41 6.05
C CYS A 340 -26.77 -20.93 7.43
N ASN A 341 -25.93 -20.92 8.44
CA ASN A 341 -26.29 -20.50 9.80
C ASN A 341 -25.77 -19.09 10.15
N SER A 342 -25.08 -18.44 9.22
CA SER A 342 -24.54 -17.08 9.35
C SER A 342 -23.59 -16.90 10.57
N ASN A 343 -22.80 -17.93 10.89
CA ASN A 343 -21.85 -17.88 12.01
C ASN A 343 -20.47 -17.35 11.59
N GLY A 344 -20.26 -17.08 10.29
CA GLY A 344 -19.00 -16.61 9.73
C GLY A 344 -18.02 -17.71 9.34
N VAL A 345 -18.41 -18.98 9.44
CA VAL A 345 -17.66 -20.16 8.97
C VAL A 345 -18.40 -20.74 7.78
N GLY A 346 -17.71 -20.97 6.66
CA GLY A 346 -18.34 -21.54 5.47
C GLY A 346 -18.80 -22.99 5.68
N ASP A 347 -19.91 -23.35 5.09
CA ASP A 347 -20.55 -24.67 5.19
C ASP A 347 -19.55 -25.82 4.96
N VAL A 348 -18.70 -25.70 3.96
CA VAL A 348 -17.69 -26.75 3.64
C VAL A 348 -16.62 -26.89 4.73
N CYS A 349 -16.27 -25.80 5.42
CA CYS A 349 -15.38 -25.84 6.56
C CYS A 349 -16.02 -26.47 7.79
N GLU A 350 -17.30 -26.21 8.04
CA GLU A 350 -18.05 -26.87 9.11
C GLU A 350 -18.14 -28.38 8.89
N ILE A 351 -18.44 -28.80 7.66
CA ILE A 351 -18.48 -30.23 7.29
C ILE A 351 -17.10 -30.86 7.46
N ALA A 352 -16.03 -30.20 7.00
CA ALA A 352 -14.66 -30.68 7.19
C ALA A 352 -14.26 -30.76 8.67
N ALA A 353 -14.83 -29.90 9.53
CA ALA A 353 -14.66 -29.93 10.98
C ALA A 353 -15.54 -30.97 11.69
N GLY A 354 -16.40 -31.67 10.95
CA GLY A 354 -17.22 -32.78 11.45
C GLY A 354 -18.71 -32.47 11.60
N ALA A 355 -19.20 -31.37 11.03
CA ALA A 355 -20.64 -31.15 10.93
C ALA A 355 -21.27 -32.25 10.06
N PRO A 356 -22.43 -32.82 10.43
CA PRO A 356 -23.09 -33.84 9.63
C PRO A 356 -23.50 -33.29 8.25
N ASP A 357 -23.27 -34.07 7.21
CA ASP A 357 -23.76 -33.90 5.84
C ASP A 357 -24.06 -35.29 5.26
N PHE A 358 -25.14 -35.90 5.70
CA PHE A 358 -25.51 -37.25 5.36
C PHE A 358 -26.00 -37.38 3.90
N ASN A 359 -26.64 -36.32 3.39
CA ASN A 359 -27.12 -36.28 2.02
C ASN A 359 -26.06 -35.86 1.01
N ARG A 360 -24.84 -35.41 1.47
CA ARG A 360 -23.67 -35.02 0.68
C ARG A 360 -23.95 -33.93 -0.35
N ASP A 361 -24.73 -32.93 0.04
CA ASP A 361 -25.02 -31.78 -0.81
C ASP A 361 -24.16 -30.55 -0.50
N THR A 362 -23.20 -30.71 0.42
CA THR A 362 -22.26 -29.67 0.86
C THR A 362 -22.86 -28.57 1.74
N ILE A 363 -24.06 -28.81 2.27
CA ILE A 363 -24.71 -27.97 3.26
C ILE A 363 -24.83 -28.79 4.56
N PRO A 364 -24.39 -28.29 5.73
CA PRO A 364 -24.56 -29.03 6.99
C PRO A 364 -26.02 -29.39 7.25
N ASP A 365 -26.28 -30.63 7.64
CA ASP A 365 -27.63 -31.09 7.98
C ASP A 365 -28.30 -30.24 9.07
N THR A 366 -27.49 -29.61 9.92
CA THR A 366 -27.96 -28.68 10.98
C THR A 366 -28.64 -27.43 10.42
N CYS A 367 -28.37 -27.09 9.16
CA CYS A 367 -28.98 -25.97 8.43
C CYS A 367 -30.17 -26.39 7.57
N GLN A 368 -30.44 -27.67 7.51
CA GLN A 368 -31.50 -28.26 6.69
C GLN A 368 -32.52 -28.99 7.52
N CYS A 369 -33.75 -28.93 7.14
CA CYS A 369 -34.78 -29.74 7.72
C CYS A 369 -35.01 -31.01 6.85
N LEU A 370 -33.96 -31.84 6.70
CA LEU A 370 -34.00 -33.03 5.85
C LEU A 370 -35.10 -34.01 6.19
N ALA A 371 -35.59 -33.96 7.41
CA ALA A 371 -36.63 -34.85 7.90
C ALA A 371 -38.05 -34.30 7.71
N ASP A 372 -38.19 -33.05 7.25
CA ASP A 372 -39.50 -32.44 6.88
C ASP A 372 -39.84 -32.87 5.43
N LEU A 373 -40.28 -34.12 5.29
CA LEU A 373 -40.59 -34.76 4.02
C LEU A 373 -41.94 -34.31 3.45
N PHE A 374 -42.82 -33.79 4.31
CA PHE A 374 -44.14 -33.26 3.95
C PHE A 374 -44.13 -31.76 3.65
N VAL A 375 -42.98 -31.08 3.91
CA VAL A 375 -42.72 -29.64 3.62
C VAL A 375 -43.73 -28.72 4.30
N ASP A 376 -43.99 -28.96 5.62
CA ASP A 376 -44.86 -28.14 6.44
C ASP A 376 -44.10 -27.36 7.54
N HIS A 377 -42.77 -27.36 7.49
CA HIS A 377 -41.85 -26.78 8.45
C HIS A 377 -41.90 -27.43 9.85
N GLN A 378 -42.36 -28.67 9.89
CA GLN A 378 -42.37 -29.49 11.09
C GLN A 378 -42.02 -30.94 10.78
N VAL A 379 -41.14 -31.52 11.55
CA VAL A 379 -40.93 -32.98 11.53
C VAL A 379 -41.88 -33.61 12.51
N ASN A 380 -42.86 -34.37 12.01
CA ASN A 380 -43.94 -34.91 12.80
C ASN A 380 -44.45 -36.30 12.26
N GLY A 381 -45.66 -36.67 12.64
CA GLY A 381 -46.23 -37.94 12.22
C GLY A 381 -46.53 -38.07 10.72
N ALA A 382 -46.66 -36.97 10.00
CA ALA A 382 -46.84 -37.01 8.54
C ALA A 382 -45.56 -37.51 7.85
N ASP A 383 -44.38 -36.95 8.27
CA ASP A 383 -43.06 -37.36 7.77
C ASP A 383 -42.73 -38.78 8.10
N LEU A 384 -43.04 -39.19 9.33
CA LEU A 384 -42.91 -40.60 9.76
C LEU A 384 -43.71 -41.52 8.83
N GLY A 385 -44.95 -41.11 8.48
CA GLY A 385 -45.75 -41.86 7.53
C GLY A 385 -45.10 -42.03 6.16
N ILE A 386 -44.37 -41.03 5.65
CA ILE A 386 -43.63 -41.09 4.39
C ILE A 386 -42.47 -42.07 4.51
N VAL A 387 -41.63 -41.98 5.57
CA VAL A 387 -40.52 -42.93 5.80
C VAL A 387 -41.03 -44.36 5.87
N LEU A 388 -42.06 -44.61 6.62
CA LEU A 388 -42.63 -45.97 6.76
C LEU A 388 -43.24 -46.50 5.45
N SER A 389 -43.82 -45.62 4.62
CA SER A 389 -44.41 -46.00 3.33
C SER A 389 -43.35 -46.32 2.25
N GLN A 390 -42.13 -45.82 2.39
CA GLN A 390 -41.02 -46.02 1.45
C GLN A 390 -39.95 -46.99 1.97
N TRP A 391 -40.22 -47.69 3.04
CA TRP A 391 -39.26 -48.62 3.70
C TRP A 391 -38.75 -49.69 2.77
N GLY A 392 -37.42 -49.84 2.66
CA GLY A 392 -36.75 -50.84 1.83
C GLY A 392 -35.78 -50.23 0.81
N PRO A 393 -35.50 -50.90 -0.31
CA PRO A 393 -34.56 -50.39 -1.32
C PRO A 393 -35.01 -49.05 -1.88
N ALA A 394 -34.10 -48.07 -1.86
CA ALA A 394 -34.31 -46.72 -2.35
C ALA A 394 -33.70 -46.51 -3.74
N ASN A 395 -34.17 -45.52 -4.45
CA ASN A 395 -33.55 -45.02 -5.68
C ASN A 395 -33.26 -43.50 -5.53
N ALA A 396 -32.61 -42.92 -6.50
CA ALA A 396 -32.15 -41.52 -6.46
C ALA A 396 -33.26 -40.49 -6.19
N ASN A 397 -34.55 -40.86 -6.32
CA ASN A 397 -35.68 -39.98 -6.10
C ASN A 397 -36.47 -40.32 -4.81
N THR A 398 -35.96 -41.24 -3.99
CA THR A 398 -36.60 -41.64 -2.73
C THR A 398 -36.24 -40.63 -1.64
N VAL A 399 -37.16 -39.70 -1.34
CA VAL A 399 -36.93 -38.59 -0.40
C VAL A 399 -36.66 -39.03 1.04
N SER A 400 -37.18 -40.18 1.44
CA SER A 400 -36.99 -40.75 2.79
C SER A 400 -35.68 -41.55 2.98
N ASP A 401 -34.85 -41.73 1.93
CA ASP A 401 -33.47 -42.16 2.02
C ASP A 401 -32.60 -40.91 2.31
N MET A 402 -32.63 -40.44 3.57
CA MET A 402 -32.03 -39.20 3.99
C MET A 402 -30.50 -39.25 3.99
N ASN A 403 -29.94 -40.42 4.26
CA ASN A 403 -28.50 -40.62 4.25
C ASN A 403 -27.95 -41.08 2.88
N ARG A 404 -28.83 -41.27 1.89
CA ARG A 404 -28.54 -41.69 0.51
C ARG A 404 -27.69 -42.96 0.42
N ASP A 405 -27.94 -43.94 1.33
CA ASP A 405 -27.25 -45.25 1.31
C ASP A 405 -27.93 -46.28 0.36
N GLY A 406 -29.03 -45.89 -0.28
CA GLY A 406 -29.81 -46.73 -1.19
C GLY A 406 -30.86 -47.60 -0.48
N GLN A 407 -31.13 -47.35 0.77
CA GLN A 407 -32.08 -48.05 1.58
C GLN A 407 -32.87 -47.10 2.50
N VAL A 408 -34.15 -47.16 2.54
CA VAL A 408 -34.95 -46.57 3.63
C VAL A 408 -35.05 -47.57 4.76
N ASN A 409 -34.39 -47.26 5.87
CA ASN A 409 -34.24 -48.21 6.98
C ASN A 409 -34.21 -47.51 8.37
N GLY A 410 -33.71 -48.20 9.39
CA GLY A 410 -33.62 -47.66 10.74
C GLY A 410 -32.69 -46.49 10.93
N ALA A 411 -31.75 -46.24 10.00
CA ALA A 411 -30.87 -45.10 10.04
C ALA A 411 -31.67 -43.81 9.69
N ASP A 412 -32.44 -43.86 8.59
CA ASP A 412 -33.30 -42.75 8.15
C ASP A 412 -34.37 -42.45 9.20
N LEU A 413 -34.98 -43.47 9.78
CA LEU A 413 -35.90 -43.31 10.90
C LEU A 413 -35.23 -42.64 12.08
N GLY A 414 -33.96 -42.95 12.36
CA GLY A 414 -33.16 -42.31 13.41
C GLY A 414 -32.96 -40.82 13.15
N HIS A 415 -32.66 -40.44 11.87
CA HIS A 415 -32.56 -39.03 11.46
C HIS A 415 -33.89 -38.31 11.67
N LEU A 416 -35.01 -38.86 11.22
CA LEU A 416 -36.34 -38.25 11.43
C LEU A 416 -36.67 -38.04 12.91
N LEU A 417 -36.46 -39.07 13.73
CA LEU A 417 -36.77 -38.97 15.17
C LEU A 417 -35.83 -38.01 15.90
N GLY A 418 -34.60 -37.89 15.45
CA GLY A 418 -33.63 -36.89 15.97
C GLY A 418 -33.97 -35.44 15.66
N ALA A 419 -34.72 -35.21 14.58
CA ALA A 419 -35.13 -33.88 14.11
C ALA A 419 -36.60 -33.54 14.51
N TRP A 420 -37.26 -34.33 15.35
CA TRP A 420 -38.67 -34.20 15.67
C TRP A 420 -39.03 -32.85 16.27
N GLY A 421 -39.95 -32.11 15.64
CA GLY A 421 -40.42 -30.78 16.08
C GLY A 421 -40.41 -29.75 14.95
N PRO A 422 -40.50 -28.46 15.31
CA PRO A 422 -40.43 -27.41 14.29
C PRO A 422 -39.03 -27.33 13.64
N CYS A 423 -39.01 -27.14 12.32
CA CYS A 423 -37.78 -26.84 11.58
C CYS A 423 -37.25 -25.49 12.03
N THR A 424 -36.08 -25.47 12.63
CA THR A 424 -35.38 -24.23 12.96
C THR A 424 -34.44 -23.90 11.82
N ASN A 425 -34.84 -23.01 10.89
CA ASN A 425 -33.95 -22.38 9.92
C ASN A 425 -33.26 -21.20 10.55
#